data_fd3817d7d845c16ea11cefeea180e77b
#
_entry.id   fd3817d7d845c16ea11cefeea180e77b
#
_cell.length_a   1.000
_cell.length_b   1.000
_cell.length_c   1.000
_cell.angle_alpha   90.00
_cell.angle_beta   90.00
_cell.angle_gamma   90.00
#
_symmetry.space_group_name_H-M   'P 1'
#
loop_
_entity.id
_entity.type
_entity.pdbx_description
1 polymer ?
#
loop_
_entity_poly.entity_id
_entity_poly.type
_entity_poly.pdbx_seq_one_letter_code
_entity_poly.pdbx_strand_id
1 'polypeptide(L)'
;MKDKTCVLVTGGFDPLHEGHLALFKHAREYGDYLFVGVNSDKWLERKKGKAFMSETTRLNIVKELSCVDNALFFDDRDDSANDAIRKCLRWFPRVRFANGGDRTQHNIPEYEE
;
A
#
# COMPACT_ATOMS: atom_id res chain seq x y z
N MET A 1 0.45 19.35 -2.36
CA MET A 1 1.03 18.38 -3.30
C MET A 1 0.32 18.41 -4.63
N LYS A 2 0.17 19.60 -5.12
CA LYS A 2 -0.74 19.86 -6.17
C LYS A 2 -0.46 19.18 -7.48
N ASP A 3 0.79 19.02 -7.84
CA ASP A 3 1.14 18.45 -9.14
C ASP A 3 1.77 17.09 -9.02
N LYS A 4 1.70 16.47 -7.86
CA LYS A 4 2.41 15.22 -7.62
C LYS A 4 1.50 14.02 -7.70
N THR A 5 2.05 12.92 -8.13
CA THR A 5 1.34 11.65 -8.21
C THR A 5 1.81 10.75 -7.07
N CYS A 6 0.85 10.17 -6.39
CA CYS A 6 1.10 9.20 -5.34
C CYS A 6 0.87 7.80 -5.89
N VAL A 7 1.82 6.91 -5.67
CA VAL A 7 1.62 5.50 -5.96
C VAL A 7 1.26 4.83 -4.66
N LEU A 8 0.18 4.06 -4.67
CA LEU A 8 -0.32 3.37 -3.48
C LEU A 8 -0.21 1.88 -3.67
N VAL A 9 0.38 1.23 -2.69
CA VAL A 9 0.44 -0.23 -2.62
C VAL A 9 -0.21 -0.64 -1.31
N THR A 10 -1.04 -1.68 -1.32
CA THR A 10 -1.61 -2.19 -0.08
C THR A 10 -1.25 -3.65 0.09
N GLY A 11 -1.22 -4.11 1.32
CA GLY A 11 -0.96 -5.50 1.61
C GLY A 11 -0.85 -5.78 3.09
N GLY A 12 -0.71 -7.06 3.42
CA GLY A 12 -0.60 -7.49 4.81
C GLY A 12 0.83 -7.39 5.33
N PHE A 13 1.79 -7.73 4.48
CA PHE A 13 3.23 -7.70 4.85
C PHE A 13 3.50 -8.46 6.14
N ASP A 14 3.07 -9.70 6.15
CA ASP A 14 3.08 -10.51 7.36
C ASP A 14 3.68 -11.89 7.09
N PRO A 15 5.02 -12.01 6.99
CA PRO A 15 5.97 -10.93 7.18
C PRO A 15 6.33 -10.21 5.88
N LEU A 16 6.99 -9.09 6.04
CA LEU A 16 7.60 -8.38 4.92
C LEU A 16 8.80 -9.19 4.42
N HIS A 17 9.02 -9.22 3.10
CA HIS A 17 10.16 -9.94 2.56
C HIS A 17 10.66 -9.27 1.28
N GLU A 18 11.69 -9.88 0.68
CA GLU A 18 12.37 -9.28 -0.47
C GLU A 18 11.44 -8.98 -1.64
N GLY A 19 10.45 -9.82 -1.84
CA GLY A 19 9.50 -9.59 -2.91
C GLY A 19 8.73 -8.29 -2.74
N HIS A 20 8.42 -7.96 -1.49
CA HIS A 20 7.75 -6.69 -1.20
C HIS A 20 8.68 -5.51 -1.48
N LEU A 21 9.96 -5.65 -1.15
CA LEU A 21 10.91 -4.57 -1.43
C LEU A 21 11.03 -4.33 -2.92
N ALA A 22 11.09 -5.39 -3.70
CA ALA A 22 11.16 -5.27 -5.15
C ALA A 22 9.92 -4.58 -5.69
N LEU A 23 8.75 -4.95 -5.17
CA LEU A 23 7.49 -4.31 -5.56
C LEU A 23 7.52 -2.81 -5.26
N PHE A 24 7.96 -2.45 -4.07
CA PHE A 24 7.99 -1.05 -3.67
C PHE A 24 8.93 -0.24 -4.56
N LYS A 25 10.10 -0.77 -4.83
CA LYS A 25 11.06 -0.07 -5.69
C LYS A 25 10.53 0.11 -7.10
N HIS A 26 9.87 -0.92 -7.61
CA HIS A 26 9.26 -0.83 -8.93
C HIS A 26 8.13 0.20 -8.94
N ALA A 27 7.28 0.15 -7.92
CA ALA A 27 6.13 1.05 -7.84
C ALA A 27 6.53 2.51 -7.82
N ARG A 28 7.64 2.82 -7.14
CA ARG A 28 8.08 4.21 -7.05
C ARG A 28 8.35 4.83 -8.40
N GLU A 29 8.62 4.02 -9.42
CA GLU A 29 8.92 4.54 -10.73
C GLU A 29 7.70 5.15 -11.42
N TYR A 30 6.51 4.91 -10.87
CA TYR A 30 5.27 5.35 -11.50
C TYR A 30 4.70 6.64 -10.91
N GLY A 31 5.39 7.26 -9.99
CA GLY A 31 4.93 8.50 -9.40
C GLY A 31 6.00 9.18 -8.59
N ASP A 32 5.59 10.21 -7.87
CA ASP A 32 6.51 11.05 -7.11
C ASP A 32 6.70 10.55 -5.70
N TYR A 33 5.67 9.90 -5.15
CA TYR A 33 5.68 9.40 -3.77
C TYR A 33 5.11 7.99 -3.74
N LEU A 34 5.64 7.18 -2.84
CA LEU A 34 5.10 5.85 -2.59
C LEU A 34 4.48 5.80 -1.19
N PHE A 35 3.19 5.56 -1.15
CA PHE A 35 2.47 5.34 0.10
C PHE A 35 2.07 3.89 0.16
N VAL A 36 2.12 3.31 1.36
CA VAL A 36 1.79 1.90 1.53
C VAL A 36 0.68 1.80 2.56
N GLY A 37 -0.42 1.16 2.16
CA GLY A 37 -1.51 0.87 3.07
C GLY A 37 -1.32 -0.51 3.68
N VAL A 38 -1.40 -0.58 4.99
CA VAL A 38 -1.17 -1.82 5.73
C VAL A 38 -2.51 -2.39 6.16
N ASN A 39 -2.77 -3.63 5.78
CA ASN A 39 -4.02 -4.29 6.13
C ASN A 39 -4.07 -4.58 7.62
N SER A 40 -5.29 -4.59 8.16
CA SER A 40 -5.53 -4.80 9.57
C SER A 40 -5.28 -6.25 9.97
N ASP A 41 -5.13 -6.46 11.27
CA ASP A 41 -5.06 -7.82 11.82
C ASP A 41 -6.31 -8.61 11.48
N LYS A 42 -7.46 -7.98 11.53
CA LYS A 42 -8.71 -8.67 11.24
C LYS A 42 -8.77 -9.14 9.79
N TRP A 43 -8.26 -8.33 8.87
CA TRP A 43 -8.20 -8.73 7.47
C TRP A 43 -7.32 -9.98 7.31
N LEU A 44 -6.15 -10.00 7.99
CA LEU A 44 -5.28 -11.15 7.93
C LEU A 44 -5.93 -12.40 8.54
N GLU A 45 -6.67 -12.21 9.63
CA GLU A 45 -7.38 -13.31 10.25
C GLU A 45 -8.39 -13.92 9.29
N ARG A 46 -9.10 -13.08 8.53
CA ARG A 46 -10.04 -13.56 7.53
C ARG A 46 -9.34 -14.30 6.39
N LYS A 47 -8.15 -13.82 5.99
CA LYS A 47 -7.48 -14.38 4.82
C LYS A 47 -6.64 -15.60 5.12
N LYS A 48 -6.02 -15.66 6.27
CA LYS A 48 -5.13 -16.79 6.56
C LYS A 48 -5.22 -17.31 7.98
N GLY A 49 -6.21 -16.92 8.73
CA GLY A 49 -6.49 -17.48 10.04
C GLY A 49 -5.91 -16.70 11.20
N LYS A 50 -4.80 -16.03 11.01
CA LYS A 50 -4.23 -15.21 12.08
C LYS A 50 -3.19 -14.27 11.53
N ALA A 51 -2.86 -13.25 12.31
CA ALA A 51 -1.77 -12.34 11.98
C ALA A 51 -0.51 -12.80 12.72
N PHE A 52 0.59 -12.89 12.01
CA PHE A 52 1.87 -13.25 12.59
C PHE A 52 2.44 -12.09 13.39
N MET A 53 2.37 -10.88 12.84
CA MET A 53 2.78 -9.67 13.53
C MET A 53 1.60 -8.71 13.57
N SER A 54 1.51 -7.92 14.65
CA SER A 54 0.41 -6.98 14.79
C SER A 54 0.47 -5.91 13.72
N GLU A 55 -0.69 -5.31 13.46
CA GLU A 55 -0.76 -4.26 12.43
C GLU A 55 0.15 -3.09 12.77
N THR A 56 0.26 -2.73 14.04
CA THR A 56 1.15 -1.64 14.45
C THR A 56 2.60 -1.97 14.13
N THR A 57 3.03 -3.20 14.44
CA THR A 57 4.39 -3.63 14.13
C THR A 57 4.64 -3.59 12.64
N ARG A 58 3.70 -4.11 11.85
CA ARG A 58 3.86 -4.15 10.40
C ARG A 58 3.94 -2.74 9.82
N LEU A 59 3.09 -1.84 10.32
CA LEU A 59 3.13 -0.45 9.87
C LEU A 59 4.48 0.19 10.17
N ASN A 60 4.98 -0.02 11.38
CA ASN A 60 6.23 0.60 11.79
C ASN A 60 7.39 0.11 10.94
N ILE A 61 7.43 -1.17 10.62
CA ILE A 61 8.49 -1.71 9.78
C ILE A 61 8.43 -1.10 8.38
N VAL A 62 7.24 -1.06 7.80
CA VAL A 62 7.08 -0.52 6.45
C VAL A 62 7.47 0.95 6.39
N LYS A 63 7.10 1.71 7.42
CA LYS A 63 7.42 3.14 7.45
C LYS A 63 8.91 3.43 7.46
N GLU A 64 9.70 2.49 7.98
CA GLU A 64 11.15 2.70 8.08
C GLU A 64 11.90 2.37 6.80
N LEU A 65 11.23 1.83 5.81
CA LEU A 65 11.90 1.47 4.56
C LEU A 65 12.21 2.74 3.78
N SER A 66 13.43 2.81 3.27
CA SER A 66 13.87 4.00 2.56
C SER A 66 13.09 4.26 1.28
N CYS A 67 12.54 3.22 0.68
CA CYS A 67 11.77 3.38 -0.54
C CYS A 67 10.32 3.79 -0.31
N VAL A 68 9.87 3.87 0.94
CA VAL A 68 8.50 4.19 1.28
C VAL A 68 8.45 5.59 1.85
N ASP A 69 7.60 6.45 1.30
CA ASP A 69 7.47 7.81 1.79
C ASP A 69 6.55 7.89 2.99
N ASN A 70 5.50 7.08 3.01
CA ASN A 70 4.61 7.03 4.15
C ASN A 70 3.83 5.72 4.13
N ALA A 71 3.38 5.31 5.30
CA ALA A 71 2.53 4.13 5.43
C ALA A 71 1.33 4.50 6.29
N LEU A 72 0.20 3.85 6.02
CA LEU A 72 -1.03 4.20 6.72
C LEU A 72 -1.92 2.97 6.90
N PHE A 73 -2.77 3.05 7.90
CA PHE A 73 -3.86 2.10 8.05
C PHE A 73 -5.05 2.57 7.22
N PHE A 74 -5.92 1.65 6.87
CA PHE A 74 -7.12 1.99 6.15
C PHE A 74 -8.22 0.99 6.51
N ASP A 75 -9.47 1.37 6.22
CA ASP A 75 -10.60 0.51 6.49
C ASP A 75 -10.67 -0.56 5.40
N ASP A 76 -10.39 -1.80 5.79
CA ASP A 76 -10.38 -2.92 4.86
C ASP A 76 -11.48 -3.93 5.16
N ARG A 77 -12.54 -3.49 5.87
CA ARG A 77 -13.62 -4.40 6.23
C ARG A 77 -14.36 -4.93 5.02
N ASP A 78 -14.36 -4.20 3.93
CA ASP A 78 -15.01 -4.63 2.70
C ASP A 78 -14.04 -5.33 1.73
N ASP A 79 -12.86 -5.65 2.21
CA ASP A 79 -11.81 -6.34 1.45
C ASP A 79 -11.32 -5.55 0.23
N SER A 80 -11.50 -4.24 0.24
CA SER A 80 -11.02 -3.41 -0.86
C SER A 80 -10.02 -2.38 -0.34
N ALA A 81 -9.31 -1.76 -1.27
CA ALA A 81 -8.37 -0.70 -0.95
C ALA A 81 -8.99 0.69 -1.13
N ASN A 82 -10.30 0.75 -1.28
CA ASN A 82 -10.97 2.02 -1.59
C ASN A 82 -10.71 3.10 -0.56
N ASP A 83 -10.73 2.73 0.73
CA ASP A 83 -10.47 3.71 1.78
C ASP A 83 -9.06 4.26 1.71
N ALA A 84 -8.08 3.39 1.40
CA ALA A 84 -6.70 3.84 1.26
C ALA A 84 -6.56 4.80 0.08
N ILE A 85 -7.21 4.50 -1.02
CA ILE A 85 -7.20 5.38 -2.19
C ILE A 85 -7.80 6.73 -1.83
N ARG A 86 -8.94 6.74 -1.14
CA ARG A 86 -9.58 7.99 -0.73
C ARG A 86 -8.67 8.83 0.16
N LYS A 87 -7.96 8.16 1.07
CA LYS A 87 -7.06 8.89 1.97
C LYS A 87 -5.93 9.56 1.20
N CYS A 88 -5.36 8.86 0.23
CA CYS A 88 -4.30 9.43 -0.59
C CYS A 88 -4.82 10.58 -1.44
N LEU A 89 -6.03 10.47 -1.95
CA LEU A 89 -6.62 11.52 -2.78
C LEU A 89 -6.86 12.81 -2.01
N ARG A 90 -6.84 12.78 -0.69
CA ARG A 90 -6.94 14.02 0.09
C ARG A 90 -5.72 14.88 -0.08
N TRP A 91 -4.57 14.29 -0.38
CA TRP A 91 -3.32 15.03 -0.46
C TRP A 91 -2.76 15.12 -1.87
N PHE A 92 -3.16 14.22 -2.75
CA PHE A 92 -2.63 14.15 -4.09
C PHE A 92 -3.76 14.21 -5.10
N PRO A 93 -3.58 14.98 -6.20
CA PRO A 93 -4.63 15.01 -7.22
C PRO A 93 -4.73 13.71 -7.99
N ARG A 94 -3.66 12.91 -7.97
CA ARG A 94 -3.62 11.68 -8.75
C ARG A 94 -3.01 10.57 -7.92
N VAL A 95 -3.68 9.43 -7.90
CA VAL A 95 -3.21 8.26 -7.20
C VAL A 95 -3.19 7.09 -8.17
N ARG A 96 -2.05 6.41 -8.26
CA ARG A 96 -1.92 5.19 -9.05
C ARG A 96 -1.86 4.03 -8.08
N PHE A 97 -2.72 3.06 -8.26
CA PHE A 97 -2.79 1.91 -7.37
C PHE A 97 -2.00 0.77 -7.98
N ALA A 98 -0.92 0.35 -7.30
CA ALA A 98 -0.09 -0.74 -7.72
C ALA A 98 -0.35 -1.92 -6.81
N ASN A 99 -0.98 -2.95 -7.33
CA ASN A 99 -1.22 -4.13 -6.54
C ASN A 99 -0.16 -5.15 -6.92
N GLY A 100 0.52 -5.67 -5.93
CA GLY A 100 1.60 -6.57 -6.19
C GLY A 100 1.18 -7.89 -6.74
N GLY A 101 1.37 -8.87 -5.96
CA GLY A 101 1.04 -10.20 -6.35
C GLY A 101 1.72 -10.55 -7.65
N ASP A 102 1.06 -11.34 -8.41
CA ASP A 102 1.62 -11.86 -9.64
C ASP A 102 1.07 -11.15 -10.83
N ARG A 103 0.47 -10.01 -10.61
CA ARG A 103 -0.08 -9.28 -11.71
C ARG A 103 1.01 -8.79 -12.59
N THR A 104 0.67 -8.61 -13.80
CA THR A 104 1.58 -7.96 -14.68
C THR A 104 1.66 -6.54 -14.21
N GLN A 105 2.83 -6.14 -14.12
CA GLN A 105 3.10 -4.94 -13.47
C GLN A 105 2.92 -3.76 -14.34
N HIS A 106 2.58 -3.94 -15.59
CA HIS A 106 2.44 -2.79 -16.43
C HIS A 106 1.13 -2.10 -16.25
N ASN A 107 0.18 -2.76 -15.60
CA ASN A 107 -1.15 -2.17 -15.47
C ASN A 107 -1.36 -1.66 -14.08
N ILE A 108 -1.06 -0.41 -13.89
CA ILE A 108 -1.29 0.27 -12.63
C ILE A 108 -2.42 1.25 -12.86
N PRO A 109 -3.62 0.95 -12.33
CA PRO A 109 -4.74 1.86 -12.51
C PRO A 109 -4.45 3.22 -11.89
N GLU A 110 -5.01 4.24 -12.47
CA GLU A 110 -4.82 5.60 -11.99
C GLU A 110 -6.17 6.16 -11.58
N TYR A 111 -6.23 6.74 -10.39
CA TYR A 111 -7.44 7.32 -9.83
C TYR A 111 -7.26 8.81 -9.69
N GLU A 112 -8.29 9.57 -10.09
CA GLU A 112 -8.27 11.02 -9.97
C GLU A 112 -9.56 11.48 -9.35
N GLU A 113 -9.47 12.56 -8.57
CA GLU A 113 -10.61 13.15 -7.97
C GLU A 113 -11.43 13.98 -8.92
#